data_54c55b5bd6c92ff7c5b480960a417dcc
#
_entry.id   54c55b5bd6c92ff7c5b480960a417dcc
#
_cell.length_a   1.000
_cell.length_b   1.000
_cell.length_c   1.000
_cell.angle_alpha   90.00
_cell.angle_beta   90.00
_cell.angle_gamma   90.00
#
_symmetry.space_group_name_H-M   'P 1'
#
loop_
_entity.id
_entity.type
_entity.pdbx_description
1 polymer ?
#
loop_
_entity_poly.entity_id
_entity_poly.type
_entity_poly.pdbx_seq_one_letter_code
_entity_poly.pdbx_strand_id
1 'polypeptide(L)'
;FAPFQTMRCCEQIKVNLGYMKQKICMVGIASGLSLGTLGYTHCCIEDVGVLRSIPGITIISPADSLETVKALEAAVKSENPTYLRLTGSSNNPIIYNKDYKFEIGKSITLKEGKVVAFFCAGAMVYQCLEAAKILESKNISSKVVNMHTIKPIDKLAIKEACNSELIVSVEEHNVIGGLGSAIAEYKSSLKESPKQLFLGIKDKYSKGGD
;
A
#
# COMPACT_ATOMS: atom_id res chain seq x y z
N PHE A 1 1.97 -11.32 13.95
CA PHE A 1 0.93 -11.00 12.98
C PHE A 1 0.62 -9.51 13.02
N ALA A 2 0.22 -8.94 11.87
CA ALA A 2 0.01 -7.51 11.71
C ALA A 2 -0.95 -6.89 12.75
N PRO A 3 -2.15 -7.43 13.06
CA PRO A 3 -3.07 -6.80 14.01
C PRO A 3 -2.48 -6.72 15.42
N PHE A 4 -1.65 -7.70 15.79
CA PHE A 4 -1.07 -7.76 17.14
C PHE A 4 0.10 -6.80 17.32
N GLN A 5 0.80 -6.47 16.22
CA GLN A 5 1.88 -5.50 16.23
C GLN A 5 1.44 -4.05 15.97
N THR A 6 0.23 -3.85 15.46
CA THR A 6 -0.25 -2.52 15.11
C THR A 6 -1.31 -2.03 16.08
N MET A 7 -2.54 -2.53 15.98
CA MET A 7 -3.65 -2.05 16.80
C MET A 7 -3.47 -2.36 18.28
N ARG A 8 -3.02 -3.57 18.63
CA ARG A 8 -2.78 -3.96 20.03
C ARG A 8 -1.72 -3.13 20.71
N CYS A 9 -0.68 -2.71 19.98
CA CYS A 9 0.46 -1.94 20.48
C CYS A 9 0.43 -0.47 20.04
N CYS A 10 -0.72 0.05 19.61
CA CYS A 10 -0.84 1.37 18.98
C CYS A 10 -0.30 2.48 19.88
N GLU A 11 -0.58 2.45 21.16
CA GLU A 11 -0.09 3.45 22.12
C GLU A 11 1.44 3.40 22.24
N GLN A 12 2.01 2.19 22.41
CA GLN A 12 3.46 2.01 22.49
C GLN A 12 4.16 2.47 21.20
N ILE A 13 3.56 2.21 20.04
CA ILE A 13 4.08 2.69 18.75
C ILE A 13 4.06 4.20 18.70
N LYS A 14 2.95 4.83 19.10
CA LYS A 14 2.83 6.28 19.15
C LYS A 14 3.92 6.90 20.03
N VAL A 15 4.14 6.36 21.23
CA VAL A 15 5.10 6.92 22.18
C VAL A 15 6.53 6.62 21.76
N ASN A 16 6.88 5.34 21.56
CA ASN A 16 8.28 4.96 21.36
C ASN A 16 8.76 5.28 19.93
N LEU A 17 7.95 4.99 18.92
CA LEU A 17 8.36 5.20 17.53
C LEU A 17 8.02 6.60 17.03
N GLY A 18 6.80 7.06 17.26
CA GLY A 18 6.35 8.35 16.77
C GLY A 18 6.98 9.52 17.54
N TYR A 19 6.78 9.54 18.85
CA TYR A 19 7.22 10.67 19.70
C TYR A 19 8.71 10.62 20.06
N MET A 20 9.19 9.46 20.56
CA MET A 20 10.60 9.29 20.94
C MET A 20 11.52 9.01 19.74
N LYS A 21 10.94 8.79 18.55
CA LYS A 21 11.68 8.57 17.29
C LYS A 21 12.69 7.41 17.35
N GLN A 22 12.38 6.36 18.10
CA GLN A 22 13.25 5.19 18.15
C GLN A 22 13.29 4.51 16.78
N LYS A 23 14.48 4.27 16.26
CA LYS A 23 14.72 3.66 14.96
C LYS A 23 14.45 2.15 15.03
N ILE A 24 13.22 1.76 14.80
CA ILE A 24 12.76 0.37 14.81
C ILE A 24 12.08 0.05 13.49
N CYS A 25 12.40 -1.09 12.89
CA CYS A 25 11.63 -1.67 11.78
C CYS A 25 10.68 -2.72 12.34
N MET A 26 9.38 -2.39 12.35
CA MET A 26 8.32 -3.33 12.69
C MET A 26 7.92 -4.12 11.44
N VAL A 27 7.89 -5.44 11.51
CA VAL A 27 7.49 -6.30 10.40
C VAL A 27 6.15 -6.95 10.73
N GLY A 28 5.07 -6.47 10.14
CA GLY A 28 3.74 -7.05 10.26
C GLY A 28 3.48 -8.08 9.19
N ILE A 29 3.46 -9.35 9.54
CA ILE A 29 3.11 -10.43 8.62
C ILE A 29 1.62 -10.73 8.63
N ALA A 30 1.12 -11.37 7.57
CA ALA A 30 -0.28 -11.75 7.39
C ALA A 30 -1.22 -10.53 7.47
N SER A 31 -0.83 -9.43 6.84
CA SER A 31 -1.68 -8.26 6.68
C SER A 31 -2.82 -8.52 5.68
N GLY A 32 -3.82 -7.66 5.70
CA GLY A 32 -4.99 -7.80 4.83
C GLY A 32 -5.85 -9.00 5.23
N LEU A 33 -6.27 -9.79 4.24
CA LEU A 33 -7.17 -10.95 4.39
C LEU A 33 -6.43 -12.29 4.37
N SER A 34 -5.11 -12.30 4.41
CA SER A 34 -4.28 -13.51 4.27
C SER A 34 -4.62 -14.64 5.25
N LEU A 35 -5.17 -14.32 6.41
CA LEU A 35 -5.60 -15.29 7.41
C LEU A 35 -7.12 -15.43 7.50
N GLY A 36 -7.79 -15.46 6.35
CA GLY A 36 -9.25 -15.56 6.26
C GLY A 36 -9.85 -16.73 7.06
N THR A 37 -9.18 -17.89 7.08
CA THR A 37 -9.59 -19.05 7.87
C THR A 37 -9.66 -18.80 9.38
N LEU A 38 -8.81 -17.92 9.91
CA LEU A 38 -8.79 -17.50 11.31
C LEU A 38 -9.75 -16.33 11.60
N GLY A 39 -10.29 -15.74 10.55
CA GLY A 39 -11.23 -14.62 10.62
C GLY A 39 -10.59 -13.30 11.04
N TYR A 40 -11.43 -12.31 11.30
CA TYR A 40 -11.02 -10.91 11.52
C TYR A 40 -10.24 -10.65 12.81
N THR A 41 -10.14 -11.60 13.71
CA THR A 41 -9.23 -11.51 14.86
C THR A 41 -7.75 -11.58 14.42
N HIS A 42 -7.49 -12.14 13.23
CA HIS A 42 -6.14 -12.31 12.66
C HIS A 42 -5.95 -11.56 11.34
N CYS A 43 -7.01 -11.33 10.58
CA CYS A 43 -6.98 -10.41 9.43
C CYS A 43 -6.65 -8.99 9.92
N CYS A 44 -5.96 -8.23 9.10
CA CYS A 44 -5.57 -6.86 9.44
C CYS A 44 -5.85 -5.92 8.28
N ILE A 45 -7.00 -5.28 8.33
CA ILE A 45 -7.48 -4.36 7.30
C ILE A 45 -7.49 -2.90 7.75
N GLU A 46 -6.95 -2.60 8.93
CA GLU A 46 -6.97 -1.27 9.55
C GLU A 46 -5.56 -0.73 9.86
N ASP A 47 -4.54 -1.55 9.76
CA ASP A 47 -3.16 -1.25 10.17
C ASP A 47 -2.59 0.02 9.54
N VAL A 48 -2.75 0.18 8.23
CA VAL A 48 -2.30 1.38 7.52
C VAL A 48 -3.04 2.61 8.01
N GLY A 49 -4.37 2.54 8.14
CA GLY A 49 -5.21 3.65 8.59
C GLY A 49 -4.82 4.14 9.98
N VAL A 50 -4.58 3.22 10.90
CA VAL A 50 -4.15 3.52 12.28
C VAL A 50 -2.74 4.13 12.28
N LEU A 51 -1.78 3.51 11.62
CA LEU A 51 -0.38 3.95 11.66
C LEU A 51 -0.12 5.22 10.84
N ARG A 52 -0.91 5.49 9.80
CA ARG A 52 -0.78 6.73 9.02
C ARG A 52 -0.99 7.99 9.87
N SER A 53 -1.84 7.91 10.89
CA SER A 53 -2.11 9.05 11.79
C SER A 53 -0.94 9.39 12.72
N ILE A 54 0.01 8.46 12.94
CA ILE A 54 1.13 8.68 13.85
C ILE A 54 2.27 9.41 13.11
N PRO A 55 2.69 10.63 13.58
CA PRO A 55 3.76 11.36 12.94
C PRO A 55 5.10 10.61 12.90
N GLY A 56 5.89 10.79 11.84
CA GLY A 56 7.26 10.28 11.75
C GLY A 56 7.41 8.81 11.38
N ILE A 57 6.33 8.03 11.29
CA ILE A 57 6.40 6.62 10.90
C ILE A 57 6.37 6.49 9.37
N THR A 58 7.28 5.70 8.83
CA THR A 58 7.28 5.25 7.42
C THR A 58 6.46 3.98 7.30
N ILE A 59 5.63 3.86 6.24
CA ILE A 59 4.82 2.67 5.96
C ILE A 59 5.14 2.17 4.56
N ILE A 60 5.61 0.91 4.47
CA ILE A 60 5.99 0.25 3.21
C ILE A 60 5.21 -1.05 3.09
N SER A 61 4.60 -1.28 1.93
CA SER A 61 3.88 -2.52 1.59
C SER A 61 4.45 -3.07 0.27
N PRO A 62 5.47 -3.93 0.32
CA PRO A 62 6.14 -4.44 -0.87
C PRO A 62 5.26 -5.43 -1.63
N ALA A 63 5.42 -5.46 -2.96
CA ALA A 63 4.60 -6.26 -3.88
C ALA A 63 5.03 -7.73 -3.97
N ASP A 64 6.33 -8.00 -3.81
CA ASP A 64 6.90 -9.35 -3.89
C ASP A 64 8.12 -9.53 -2.98
N SER A 65 8.76 -10.70 -3.08
CA SER A 65 9.91 -11.04 -2.25
C SER A 65 11.15 -10.20 -2.56
N LEU A 66 11.40 -9.84 -3.83
CA LEU A 66 12.53 -8.98 -4.19
C LEU A 66 12.34 -7.58 -3.61
N GLU A 67 11.16 -7.02 -3.76
CA GLU A 67 10.81 -5.72 -3.18
C GLU A 67 10.85 -5.76 -1.65
N THR A 68 10.47 -6.88 -1.02
CA THR A 68 10.57 -7.06 0.44
C THR A 68 12.01 -6.93 0.93
N VAL A 69 12.98 -7.58 0.26
CA VAL A 69 14.40 -7.47 0.62
C VAL A 69 14.87 -6.02 0.49
N LYS A 70 14.57 -5.37 -0.64
CA LYS A 70 14.95 -3.97 -0.87
C LYS A 70 14.31 -3.00 0.13
N ALA A 71 13.04 -3.22 0.44
CA ALA A 71 12.32 -2.42 1.43
C ALA A 71 12.93 -2.57 2.82
N LEU A 72 13.33 -3.80 3.22
CA LEU A 72 14.00 -4.03 4.48
C LEU A 72 15.37 -3.35 4.54
N GLU A 73 16.18 -3.46 3.48
CA GLU A 73 17.46 -2.77 3.40
C GLU A 73 17.32 -1.24 3.51
N ALA A 74 16.31 -0.68 2.82
CA ALA A 74 16.00 0.74 2.89
C ALA A 74 15.50 1.16 4.29
N ALA A 75 14.67 0.35 4.93
CA ALA A 75 14.16 0.58 6.28
C ALA A 75 15.28 0.59 7.32
N VAL A 76 16.25 -0.35 7.22
CA VAL A 76 17.41 -0.40 8.11
C VAL A 76 18.30 0.84 7.96
N LYS A 77 18.43 1.37 6.76
CA LYS A 77 19.21 2.60 6.47
C LYS A 77 18.46 3.89 6.81
N SER A 78 17.14 3.82 6.96
CA SER A 78 16.30 4.99 7.25
C SER A 78 16.51 5.48 8.68
N GLU A 79 16.45 6.79 8.88
CA GLU A 79 16.42 7.39 10.22
C GLU A 79 15.03 7.38 10.86
N ASN A 80 13.99 7.11 10.09
CA ASN A 80 12.63 7.04 10.60
C ASN A 80 12.24 5.61 10.97
N PRO A 81 11.45 5.43 12.04
CA PRO A 81 10.83 4.15 12.33
C PRO A 81 9.96 3.70 11.16
N THR A 82 10.01 2.44 10.83
CA THR A 82 9.35 1.89 9.65
C THR A 82 8.42 0.73 10.02
N TYR A 83 7.22 0.75 9.47
CA TYR A 83 6.33 -0.39 9.43
C TYR A 83 6.42 -1.06 8.05
N LEU A 84 6.93 -2.28 8.02
CA LEU A 84 6.99 -3.12 6.83
C LEU A 84 5.78 -4.07 6.85
N ARG A 85 4.85 -3.83 5.95
CA ARG A 85 3.56 -4.51 5.84
C ARG A 85 3.66 -5.68 4.87
N LEU A 86 3.67 -6.90 5.37
CA LEU A 86 3.79 -8.10 4.55
C LEU A 86 2.48 -8.88 4.52
N THR A 87 2.11 -9.39 3.35
CA THR A 87 1.05 -10.40 3.24
C THR A 87 1.55 -11.74 3.77
N GLY A 88 0.65 -12.59 4.20
CA GLY A 88 1.02 -13.92 4.70
C GLY A 88 1.12 -15.00 3.62
N SER A 89 0.89 -14.68 2.36
CA SER A 89 0.86 -15.67 1.27
C SER A 89 2.26 -16.07 0.84
N SER A 90 2.55 -17.37 0.85
CA SER A 90 3.78 -17.93 0.28
C SER A 90 3.77 -17.99 -1.25
N ASN A 91 2.60 -17.78 -1.85
CA ASN A 91 2.39 -17.91 -3.31
C ASN A 91 2.18 -16.54 -3.98
N ASN A 92 2.71 -15.48 -3.41
CA ASN A 92 2.64 -14.17 -4.07
C ASN A 92 3.39 -14.22 -5.40
N PRO A 93 2.76 -13.79 -6.50
CA PRO A 93 3.41 -13.77 -7.81
C PRO A 93 4.64 -12.85 -7.80
N ILE A 94 5.65 -13.22 -8.56
CA ILE A 94 6.84 -12.39 -8.78
C ILE A 94 6.45 -11.23 -9.69
N ILE A 95 6.70 -10.02 -9.24
CA ILE A 95 6.48 -8.78 -9.99
C ILE A 95 7.79 -8.33 -10.65
N TYR A 96 8.88 -8.39 -9.90
CA TYR A 96 10.18 -7.93 -10.35
C TYR A 96 11.10 -9.11 -10.65
N ASN A 97 11.51 -9.24 -11.91
CA ASN A 97 12.45 -10.27 -12.38
C ASN A 97 13.87 -9.73 -12.62
N LYS A 98 14.08 -8.43 -12.37
CA LYS A 98 15.37 -7.75 -12.49
C LYS A 98 15.59 -6.84 -11.29
N ASP A 99 16.86 -6.60 -11.00
CA ASP A 99 17.24 -5.62 -9.98
C ASP A 99 16.82 -4.19 -10.38
N TYR A 100 16.42 -3.39 -9.40
CA TYR A 100 16.03 -2.00 -9.60
C TYR A 100 16.34 -1.15 -8.36
N LYS A 101 16.36 0.15 -8.52
CA LYS A 101 16.58 1.09 -7.42
C LYS A 101 15.30 1.27 -6.62
N PHE A 102 15.31 0.87 -5.35
CA PHE A 102 14.23 1.12 -4.40
C PHE A 102 14.51 2.40 -3.61
N GLU A 103 13.53 3.28 -3.53
CA GLU A 103 13.62 4.52 -2.74
C GLU A 103 12.34 4.73 -1.93
N ILE A 104 12.47 4.87 -0.60
CA ILE A 104 11.33 5.20 0.27
C ILE A 104 10.68 6.51 -0.21
N GLY A 105 9.36 6.49 -0.39
CA GLY A 105 8.59 7.66 -0.84
C GLY A 105 8.56 7.88 -2.36
N LYS A 106 9.14 6.96 -3.14
CA LYS A 106 9.05 6.94 -4.61
C LYS A 106 8.28 5.71 -5.06
N SER A 107 7.32 5.92 -5.95
CA SER A 107 6.56 4.83 -6.57
C SER A 107 7.26 4.31 -7.81
N ILE A 108 6.80 3.16 -8.31
CA ILE A 108 7.32 2.55 -9.54
C ILE A 108 6.17 2.38 -10.53
N THR A 109 6.29 3.01 -11.70
CA THR A 109 5.37 2.76 -12.81
C THR A 109 5.74 1.45 -13.48
N LEU A 110 4.87 0.45 -13.35
CA LEU A 110 5.05 -0.89 -13.92
C LEU A 110 4.46 -1.01 -15.33
N LYS A 111 3.46 -0.20 -15.64
CA LYS A 111 2.84 -0.12 -16.96
C LYS A 111 2.43 1.32 -17.24
N GLU A 112 2.75 1.81 -18.42
CA GLU A 112 2.29 3.12 -18.88
C GLU A 112 0.89 3.05 -19.49
N GLY A 113 0.14 4.16 -19.36
CA GLY A 113 -1.19 4.30 -19.92
C GLY A 113 -1.78 5.69 -19.66
N LYS A 114 -2.93 6.00 -20.28
CA LYS A 114 -3.45 7.38 -20.30
C LYS A 114 -4.88 7.52 -19.78
N VAL A 115 -5.72 6.48 -19.90
CA VAL A 115 -7.16 6.60 -19.56
C VAL A 115 -7.41 6.32 -18.08
N VAL A 116 -6.88 5.20 -17.57
CA VAL A 116 -7.04 4.81 -16.17
C VAL A 116 -5.67 4.71 -15.50
N ALA A 117 -5.51 5.29 -14.32
CA ALA A 117 -4.32 5.15 -13.51
C ALA A 117 -4.64 4.32 -12.25
N PHE A 118 -4.11 3.10 -12.17
CA PHE A 118 -4.15 2.26 -10.97
C PHE A 118 -3.02 2.64 -10.03
N PHE A 119 -3.36 2.89 -8.77
CA PHE A 119 -2.42 2.97 -7.65
C PHE A 119 -2.67 1.78 -6.73
N CYS A 120 -1.67 0.96 -6.53
CA CYS A 120 -1.76 -0.27 -5.74
C CYS A 120 -0.50 -0.47 -4.91
N ALA A 121 -0.58 -1.33 -3.90
CA ALA A 121 0.54 -1.71 -3.06
C ALA A 121 0.40 -3.17 -2.60
N GLY A 122 1.50 -3.78 -2.22
CA GLY A 122 1.50 -5.16 -1.73
C GLY A 122 0.94 -6.15 -2.74
N ALA A 123 0.19 -7.13 -2.28
CA ALA A 123 -0.40 -8.19 -3.10
C ALA A 123 -1.32 -7.66 -4.24
N MET A 124 -1.86 -6.46 -4.10
CA MET A 124 -2.76 -5.90 -5.12
C MET A 124 -2.04 -5.44 -6.39
N VAL A 125 -0.73 -5.35 -6.39
CA VAL A 125 0.06 -4.96 -7.57
C VAL A 125 -0.14 -5.96 -8.71
N TYR A 126 -0.05 -7.25 -8.42
CA TYR A 126 -0.30 -8.30 -9.42
C TYR A 126 -1.72 -8.21 -9.99
N GLN A 127 -2.71 -8.05 -9.14
CA GLN A 127 -4.11 -7.95 -9.55
C GLN A 127 -4.36 -6.74 -10.47
N CYS A 128 -3.68 -5.63 -10.21
CA CYS A 128 -3.78 -4.44 -11.06
C CYS A 128 -3.11 -4.64 -12.43
N LEU A 129 -2.00 -5.39 -12.49
CA LEU A 129 -1.36 -5.75 -13.75
C LEU A 129 -2.25 -6.64 -14.60
N GLU A 130 -2.91 -7.64 -14.00
CA GLU A 130 -3.86 -8.50 -14.70
C GLU A 130 -5.11 -7.71 -15.16
N ALA A 131 -5.66 -6.84 -14.31
CA ALA A 131 -6.76 -5.96 -14.70
C ALA A 131 -6.37 -5.03 -15.87
N ALA A 132 -5.14 -4.51 -15.87
CA ALA A 132 -4.65 -3.67 -16.95
C ALA A 132 -4.55 -4.43 -18.30
N LYS A 133 -4.19 -5.72 -18.29
CA LYS A 133 -4.21 -6.57 -19.50
C LYS A 133 -5.64 -6.75 -20.03
N ILE A 134 -6.60 -6.95 -19.14
CA ILE A 134 -8.03 -7.09 -19.52
C ILE A 134 -8.54 -5.78 -20.11
N LEU A 135 -8.19 -4.62 -19.53
CA LEU A 135 -8.58 -3.32 -20.08
C LEU A 135 -7.96 -3.08 -21.45
N GLU A 136 -6.69 -3.45 -21.63
CA GLU A 136 -6.01 -3.32 -22.92
C GLU A 136 -6.68 -4.14 -24.03
N SER A 137 -7.17 -5.36 -23.73
CA SER A 137 -7.96 -6.15 -24.69
C SER A 137 -9.29 -5.48 -25.09
N LYS A 138 -9.72 -4.49 -24.31
CA LYS A 138 -10.91 -3.64 -24.59
C LYS A 138 -10.54 -2.25 -25.13
N ASN A 139 -9.28 -2.06 -25.55
CA ASN A 139 -8.74 -0.79 -26.03
C ASN A 139 -8.77 0.35 -25.00
N ILE A 140 -8.74 0.02 -23.71
CA ILE A 140 -8.65 1.00 -22.63
C ILE A 140 -7.21 1.04 -22.11
N SER A 141 -6.50 2.13 -22.41
CA SER A 141 -5.11 2.34 -22.00
C SER A 141 -5.04 2.60 -20.49
N SER A 142 -4.28 1.77 -19.75
CA SER A 142 -4.18 1.91 -18.30
C SER A 142 -2.73 1.92 -17.81
N LYS A 143 -2.45 2.84 -16.89
CA LYS A 143 -1.21 2.93 -16.12
C LYS A 143 -1.32 2.09 -14.84
N VAL A 144 -0.25 1.42 -14.44
CA VAL A 144 -0.16 0.72 -13.15
C VAL A 144 1.03 1.26 -12.38
N VAL A 145 0.76 1.81 -11.22
CA VAL A 145 1.75 2.41 -10.32
C VAL A 145 1.80 1.60 -9.02
N ASN A 146 2.93 0.96 -8.76
CA ASN A 146 3.21 0.36 -7.46
C ASN A 146 3.60 1.46 -6.47
N MET A 147 2.68 1.81 -5.58
CA MET A 147 2.88 2.75 -4.48
C MET A 147 3.37 2.00 -3.24
N HIS A 148 4.51 1.33 -3.35
CA HIS A 148 5.05 0.50 -2.27
C HIS A 148 5.25 1.27 -0.95
N THR A 149 5.54 2.57 -1.01
CA THR A 149 5.58 3.43 0.18
C THR A 149 4.26 4.21 0.30
N ILE A 150 3.47 3.85 1.32
CA ILE A 150 2.17 4.51 1.58
C ILE A 150 2.37 5.80 2.38
N LYS A 151 3.41 5.84 3.21
CA LYS A 151 3.82 7.03 3.98
C LYS A 151 5.35 7.08 4.10
N PRO A 152 6.00 8.17 3.61
CA PRO A 152 5.42 9.27 2.83
C PRO A 152 4.95 8.82 1.44
N ILE A 153 3.84 9.38 0.98
CA ILE A 153 3.30 9.03 -0.34
C ILE A 153 4.02 9.79 -1.46
N ASP A 154 4.17 9.17 -2.62
CA ASP A 154 4.74 9.81 -3.82
C ASP A 154 3.75 10.80 -4.45
N LYS A 155 3.87 12.04 -4.05
CA LYS A 155 3.03 13.14 -4.53
C LYS A 155 3.22 13.44 -6.02
N LEU A 156 4.44 13.23 -6.56
CA LEU A 156 4.72 13.49 -7.96
C LEU A 156 4.00 12.50 -8.85
N ALA A 157 4.06 11.21 -8.54
CA ALA A 157 3.35 10.18 -9.28
C ALA A 157 1.83 10.41 -9.29
N ILE A 158 1.26 10.85 -8.16
CA ILE A 158 -0.18 11.17 -8.09
C ILE A 158 -0.49 12.39 -8.98
N LYS A 159 0.34 13.44 -8.92
CA LYS A 159 0.17 14.63 -9.75
C LYS A 159 0.23 14.32 -11.24
N GLU A 160 1.19 13.49 -11.66
CA GLU A 160 1.31 13.05 -13.06
C GLU A 160 0.10 12.23 -13.51
N ALA A 161 -0.42 11.36 -12.64
CA ALA A 161 -1.60 10.55 -12.92
C ALA A 161 -2.91 11.38 -12.99
N CYS A 162 -2.90 12.63 -12.54
CA CYS A 162 -4.05 13.53 -12.72
C CYS A 162 -4.32 13.91 -14.18
N ASN A 163 -3.44 13.56 -15.11
CA ASN A 163 -3.69 13.65 -16.55
C ASN A 163 -4.54 12.48 -17.10
N SER A 164 -4.83 11.46 -16.29
CA SER A 164 -5.74 10.36 -16.65
C SER A 164 -7.20 10.78 -16.41
N GLU A 165 -8.15 10.09 -17.05
CA GLU A 165 -9.57 10.34 -16.86
C GLU A 165 -10.10 9.81 -15.52
N LEU A 166 -9.48 8.74 -15.02
CA LEU A 166 -9.85 8.08 -13.77
C LEU A 166 -8.61 7.61 -13.01
N ILE A 167 -8.57 7.89 -11.72
CA ILE A 167 -7.65 7.26 -10.78
C ILE A 167 -8.39 6.14 -10.04
N VAL A 168 -7.76 4.98 -9.92
CA VAL A 168 -8.28 3.83 -9.16
C VAL A 168 -7.25 3.45 -8.11
N SER A 169 -7.60 3.59 -6.84
CA SER A 169 -6.80 3.06 -5.73
C SER A 169 -7.24 1.65 -5.39
N VAL A 170 -6.29 0.72 -5.31
CA VAL A 170 -6.58 -0.70 -5.05
C VAL A 170 -5.75 -1.17 -3.86
N GLU A 171 -6.43 -1.63 -2.82
CA GLU A 171 -5.80 -1.99 -1.56
C GLU A 171 -6.50 -3.18 -0.86
N GLU A 172 -5.73 -4.07 -0.29
CA GLU A 172 -6.23 -5.12 0.62
C GLU A 172 -6.30 -4.57 2.05
N HIS A 173 -7.15 -3.55 2.20
CA HIS A 173 -7.33 -2.77 3.41
C HIS A 173 -8.73 -2.15 3.38
N ASN A 174 -9.23 -1.68 4.52
CA ASN A 174 -10.43 -0.85 4.54
C ASN A 174 -10.20 0.40 3.67
N VAL A 175 -11.18 0.78 2.88
CA VAL A 175 -11.11 1.99 2.05
C VAL A 175 -10.95 3.28 2.87
N ILE A 176 -11.25 3.20 4.18
CA ILE A 176 -11.10 4.31 5.12
C ILE A 176 -9.66 4.30 5.69
N GLY A 177 -8.95 5.39 5.53
CA GLY A 177 -7.63 5.62 6.14
C GLY A 177 -6.45 4.96 5.41
N GLY A 178 -6.66 4.11 4.41
CA GLY A 178 -5.62 3.41 3.67
C GLY A 178 -4.96 4.21 2.54
N LEU A 179 -4.48 3.50 1.52
CA LEU A 179 -3.82 4.06 0.34
C LEU A 179 -4.74 5.01 -0.42
N GLY A 180 -5.99 4.61 -0.65
CA GLY A 180 -6.96 5.45 -1.37
C GLY A 180 -7.21 6.77 -0.66
N SER A 181 -7.33 6.76 0.66
CA SER A 181 -7.45 7.97 1.48
C SER A 181 -6.22 8.87 1.36
N ALA A 182 -4.99 8.29 1.40
CA ALA A 182 -3.75 9.05 1.26
C ALA A 182 -3.66 9.76 -0.10
N ILE A 183 -4.09 9.11 -1.17
CA ILE A 183 -4.16 9.69 -2.52
C ILE A 183 -5.20 10.82 -2.56
N ALA A 184 -6.39 10.59 -2.01
CA ALA A 184 -7.48 11.58 -1.99
C ALA A 184 -7.10 12.82 -1.18
N GLU A 185 -6.45 12.67 -0.03
CA GLU A 185 -5.92 13.76 0.79
C GLU A 185 -4.97 14.67 0.00
N TYR A 186 -4.02 14.09 -0.76
CA TYR A 186 -3.14 14.88 -1.60
C TYR A 186 -3.88 15.51 -2.78
N LYS A 187 -4.75 14.77 -3.45
CA LYS A 187 -5.55 15.28 -4.57
C LYS A 187 -6.42 16.48 -4.19
N SER A 188 -6.92 16.52 -2.94
CA SER A 188 -7.73 17.65 -2.45
C SER A 188 -6.97 18.98 -2.40
N SER A 189 -5.62 18.94 -2.40
CA SER A 189 -4.77 20.11 -2.47
C SER A 189 -4.48 20.58 -3.90
N LEU A 190 -4.87 19.83 -4.90
CA LEU A 190 -4.68 20.17 -6.32
C LEU A 190 -5.87 20.96 -6.85
N LYS A 191 -5.60 21.94 -7.72
CA LYS A 191 -6.64 22.75 -8.34
C LYS A 191 -7.63 21.94 -9.18
N GLU A 192 -7.09 20.95 -9.89
CA GLU A 192 -7.85 20.02 -10.74
C GLU A 192 -7.35 18.61 -10.54
N SER A 193 -8.26 17.66 -10.49
CA SER A 193 -7.92 16.24 -10.42
C SER A 193 -9.09 15.38 -10.90
N PRO A 194 -8.84 14.23 -11.55
CA PRO A 194 -9.89 13.33 -12.03
C PRO A 194 -10.64 12.70 -10.86
N LYS A 195 -11.76 12.06 -11.15
CA LYS A 195 -12.48 11.23 -10.18
C LYS A 195 -11.56 10.11 -9.68
N GLN A 196 -11.80 9.68 -8.45
CA GLN A 196 -11.11 8.54 -7.86
C GLN A 196 -12.11 7.46 -7.47
N LEU A 197 -11.84 6.24 -7.91
CA LEU A 197 -12.54 5.04 -7.48
C LEU A 197 -11.69 4.33 -6.42
N PHE A 198 -12.31 3.99 -5.30
CA PHE A 198 -11.70 3.22 -4.21
C PHE A 198 -12.10 1.75 -4.35
N LEU A 199 -11.14 0.88 -4.57
CA LEU A 199 -11.31 -0.57 -4.53
C LEU A 199 -10.56 -1.12 -3.31
N GLY A 200 -11.32 -1.66 -2.38
CA GLY A 200 -10.84 -2.20 -1.12
C GLY A 200 -12.00 -2.76 -0.31
N ILE A 201 -11.76 -3.05 0.94
CA ILE A 201 -12.79 -3.57 1.85
C ILE A 201 -13.65 -2.39 2.33
N LYS A 202 -14.96 -2.51 2.09
CA LYS A 202 -15.93 -1.47 2.44
C LYS A 202 -16.33 -1.64 3.90
N ASP A 203 -15.90 -0.73 4.74
CA ASP A 203 -16.26 -0.53 6.17
C ASP A 203 -17.18 -1.59 6.80
N LYS A 204 -16.76 -2.84 6.71
CA LYS A 204 -17.49 -4.00 7.24
C LYS A 204 -16.57 -5.19 7.41
N TYR A 205 -16.85 -5.98 8.44
CA TYR A 205 -16.31 -7.32 8.57
C TYR A 205 -17.21 -8.31 7.82
N SER A 206 -16.61 -9.31 7.17
CA SER A 206 -17.33 -10.47 6.63
C SER A 206 -17.21 -11.66 7.57
N LYS A 207 -17.87 -12.77 7.26
CA LYS A 207 -17.62 -14.03 7.96
C LYS A 207 -16.22 -14.53 7.59
N GLY A 208 -15.51 -15.14 8.54
CA GLY A 208 -14.29 -15.90 8.25
C GLY A 208 -14.62 -17.04 7.27
N GLY A 209 -13.66 -17.39 6.45
CA GLY A 209 -13.83 -18.43 5.42
C GLY A 209 -12.52 -18.69 4.69
N ASP A 210 -12.55 -19.70 3.82
CA ASP A 210 -11.44 -20.08 2.94
C ASP A 210 -11.25 -19.05 1.80
#